data_59b6abee98b19045f4ec4f2f20aa2895
#
_entry.id   59b6abee98b19045f4ec4f2f20aa2895
#
_cell.length_a   1.000
_cell.length_b   1.000
_cell.length_c   1.000
_cell.angle_alpha   90.00
_cell.angle_beta   90.00
_cell.angle_gamma   90.00
#
_symmetry.space_group_name_H-M   'P 1'
#
loop_
_entity.id
_entity.type
_entity.pdbx_description
1 polymer ?
#
loop_
_entity_poly.entity_id
_entity_poly.type
_entity_poly.pdbx_seq_one_letter_code
_entity_poly.pdbx_strand_id
1 'polypeptide(L)'
;DEFVRVLNANHKTAVEPLEVAKNESFKQQIVETPVVYIAPYEAKQITLTKQSIKGEKYNPEIAPIHSLYNEYFGGGMNAIVFQEMREARGLAYSANARLSSPLKLSDSYIFRATIATQNDKMMDALSAFDSIINDMPVSENAFNIAKEALITRLRTQRVTGSRVIYNYLNAKELGLDYDINKIIFEQIDSLTLEDVVGFQQEWVKDRVYKICIVGDEDDLDMRSVKNYGNIERVSLNQLFGY
;
A
#
# COMPACT_ATOMS: atom_id res chain seq x y z
N ASP A 1 -4.43 35.33 19.45
CA ASP A 1 -5.66 36.13 19.46
C ASP A 1 -5.72 37.13 18.31
N GLU A 2 -4.59 37.67 17.84
CA GLU A 2 -4.51 38.48 16.60
C GLU A 2 -4.97 37.69 15.37
N PHE A 3 -4.57 36.46 15.24
CA PHE A 3 -4.96 35.56 14.14
C PHE A 3 -6.50 35.38 14.10
N VAL A 4 -7.11 35.09 15.25
CA VAL A 4 -8.58 34.95 15.36
C VAL A 4 -9.29 36.22 14.98
N ARG A 5 -8.77 37.39 15.42
CA ARG A 5 -9.30 38.71 15.06
C ARG A 5 -9.25 38.97 13.56
N VAL A 6 -8.09 38.69 12.93
CA VAL A 6 -7.91 38.86 11.48
C VAL A 6 -8.82 37.90 10.70
N LEU A 7 -8.91 36.65 11.14
CA LEU A 7 -9.76 35.64 10.51
C LEU A 7 -11.24 36.10 10.55
N ASN A 8 -11.76 36.50 11.74
CA ASN A 8 -13.12 36.93 11.87
C ASN A 8 -13.47 38.22 11.09
N ALA A 9 -12.48 39.12 10.93
CA ALA A 9 -12.66 40.34 10.16
C ALA A 9 -12.71 40.11 8.64
N ASN A 10 -12.05 39.05 8.15
CA ASN A 10 -11.89 38.78 6.70
C ASN A 10 -12.71 37.57 6.22
N HIS A 11 -13.12 36.67 7.11
CA HIS A 11 -13.96 35.52 6.78
C HIS A 11 -15.44 35.91 6.85
N LYS A 12 -16.00 36.23 5.69
CA LYS A 12 -17.43 36.52 5.56
C LYS A 12 -18.19 35.19 5.46
N THR A 13 -18.84 34.79 6.54
CA THR A 13 -19.78 33.67 6.51
C THR A 13 -21.16 34.14 6.07
N ALA A 14 -21.88 33.34 5.31
CA ALA A 14 -23.30 33.56 5.05
C ALA A 14 -24.07 33.49 6.39
N VAL A 15 -25.16 34.29 6.50
CA VAL A 15 -26.02 34.32 7.70
C VAL A 15 -26.61 32.92 7.96
N GLU A 16 -26.89 32.17 6.89
CA GLU A 16 -27.28 30.78 6.97
C GLU A 16 -26.20 29.95 6.25
N PRO A 17 -25.51 29.01 6.92
CA PRO A 17 -24.60 28.11 6.27
C PRO A 17 -25.32 27.26 5.21
N LEU A 18 -24.71 27.10 4.05
CA LEU A 18 -25.22 26.16 3.05
C LEU A 18 -25.26 24.76 3.64
N GLU A 19 -26.30 23.99 3.30
CA GLU A 19 -26.35 22.57 3.66
C GLU A 19 -25.12 21.85 3.10
N VAL A 20 -24.39 21.20 3.98
CA VAL A 20 -23.23 20.37 3.55
C VAL A 20 -23.78 19.15 2.82
N ALA A 21 -23.39 18.98 1.58
CA ALA A 21 -23.74 17.80 0.82
C ALA A 21 -23.39 16.53 1.61
N LYS A 22 -24.30 15.55 1.63
CA LYS A 22 -24.04 14.27 2.28
C LYS A 22 -22.77 13.65 1.71
N ASN A 23 -21.80 13.44 2.57
CA ASN A 23 -20.56 12.75 2.18
C ASN A 23 -20.89 11.28 1.94
N GLU A 24 -20.78 10.84 0.70
CA GLU A 24 -20.80 9.41 0.37
C GLU A 24 -19.43 8.83 0.72
N SER A 25 -19.36 8.13 1.83
CA SER A 25 -18.12 7.47 2.23
C SER A 25 -17.84 6.29 1.31
N PHE A 26 -16.66 6.27 0.71
CA PHE A 26 -16.16 5.10 -0.02
C PHE A 26 -16.10 3.89 0.93
N LYS A 27 -16.72 2.78 0.52
CA LYS A 27 -16.66 1.50 1.26
C LYS A 27 -15.66 0.57 0.61
N GLN A 28 -14.70 0.10 1.39
CA GLN A 28 -13.78 -0.95 0.94
C GLN A 28 -14.56 -2.23 0.63
N GLN A 29 -14.17 -2.92 -0.44
CA GLN A 29 -14.71 -4.22 -0.81
C GLN A 29 -13.68 -5.31 -0.48
N ILE A 30 -14.10 -6.32 0.26
CA ILE A 30 -13.31 -7.53 0.48
C ILE A 30 -13.13 -8.24 -0.85
N VAL A 31 -11.92 -8.75 -1.09
CA VAL A 31 -11.58 -9.47 -2.32
C VAL A 31 -11.75 -10.97 -2.09
N GLU A 32 -12.89 -11.50 -2.53
CA GLU A 32 -13.24 -12.92 -2.37
C GLU A 32 -12.93 -13.72 -3.65
N THR A 33 -13.00 -13.08 -4.80
CA THR A 33 -12.77 -13.72 -6.11
C THR A 33 -11.73 -12.96 -6.91
N PRO A 34 -10.84 -13.67 -7.65
CA PRO A 34 -9.84 -13.03 -8.47
C PRO A 34 -10.48 -12.39 -9.72
N VAL A 35 -10.12 -11.15 -10.01
CA VAL A 35 -10.54 -10.40 -11.19
C VAL A 35 -9.36 -9.66 -11.77
N VAL A 36 -9.25 -9.63 -13.09
CA VAL A 36 -8.25 -8.83 -13.81
C VAL A 36 -8.95 -7.71 -14.56
N TYR A 37 -8.70 -6.49 -14.15
CA TYR A 37 -9.13 -5.28 -14.83
C TYR A 37 -8.09 -4.84 -15.85
N ILE A 38 -8.52 -4.60 -17.09
CA ILE A 38 -7.69 -4.06 -18.16
C ILE A 38 -8.14 -2.65 -18.45
N ALA A 39 -7.25 -1.68 -18.23
CA ALA A 39 -7.44 -0.30 -18.64
C ALA A 39 -6.56 -0.03 -19.86
N PRO A 40 -7.14 0.27 -21.04
CA PRO A 40 -6.38 0.42 -22.26
C PRO A 40 -5.53 1.68 -22.23
N TYR A 41 -4.25 1.53 -22.55
CA TYR A 41 -3.30 2.62 -22.66
C TYR A 41 -2.17 2.26 -23.62
N GLU A 42 -2.08 2.99 -24.75
CA GLU A 42 -1.04 2.76 -25.76
C GLU A 42 0.35 3.15 -25.22
N ALA A 43 1.08 2.18 -24.71
CA ALA A 43 2.45 2.37 -24.26
C ALA A 43 3.26 1.07 -24.38
N LYS A 44 4.57 1.19 -24.53
CA LYS A 44 5.49 0.06 -24.55
C LYS A 44 5.78 -0.52 -23.16
N GLN A 45 5.28 0.14 -22.13
CA GLN A 45 5.39 -0.30 -20.75
C GLN A 45 4.01 -0.38 -20.14
N ILE A 46 3.80 -1.39 -19.35
CA ILE A 46 2.59 -1.57 -18.55
C ILE A 46 2.85 -1.22 -17.10
N THR A 47 1.81 -0.78 -16.44
CA THR A 47 1.73 -0.77 -14.97
C THR A 47 0.75 -1.83 -14.53
N LEU A 48 1.22 -2.73 -13.70
CA LEU A 48 0.42 -3.80 -13.11
C LEU A 48 0.34 -3.61 -11.62
N THR A 49 -0.87 -3.63 -11.07
CA THR A 49 -1.12 -3.55 -9.63
C THR A 49 -1.97 -4.72 -9.18
N LYS A 50 -1.46 -5.49 -8.21
CA LYS A 50 -2.22 -6.51 -7.47
C LYS A 50 -2.69 -5.88 -6.16
N GLN A 51 -3.99 -6.01 -5.85
CA GLN A 51 -4.55 -5.51 -4.60
C GLN A 51 -5.40 -6.58 -3.93
N SER A 52 -5.27 -6.69 -2.61
CA SER A 52 -6.04 -7.60 -1.78
C SER A 52 -6.51 -6.93 -0.50
N ILE A 53 -7.77 -7.21 -0.13
CA ILE A 53 -8.40 -6.79 1.13
C ILE A 53 -9.11 -8.03 1.68
N LYS A 54 -8.66 -8.55 2.82
CA LYS A 54 -9.25 -9.72 3.48
C LYS A 54 -10.30 -9.35 4.55
N GLY A 55 -10.38 -8.07 4.95
CA GLY A 55 -11.29 -7.61 6.00
C GLY A 55 -10.67 -7.53 7.39
N GLU A 56 -9.34 -7.68 7.51
CA GLU A 56 -8.62 -7.56 8.77
C GLU A 56 -8.79 -6.16 9.38
N LYS A 57 -9.21 -6.09 10.63
CA LYS A 57 -9.42 -4.83 11.33
C LYS A 57 -8.11 -4.30 11.90
N TYR A 58 -8.07 -2.98 12.10
CA TYR A 58 -6.91 -2.32 12.70
C TYR A 58 -6.56 -2.97 14.06
N ASN A 59 -5.30 -3.34 14.20
CA ASN A 59 -4.72 -3.83 15.44
C ASN A 59 -3.42 -3.07 15.70
N PRO A 60 -3.34 -2.22 16.76
CA PRO A 60 -2.12 -1.49 17.09
C PRO A 60 -0.98 -2.40 17.57
N GLU A 61 -1.27 -3.59 18.09
CA GLU A 61 -0.25 -4.51 18.61
C GLU A 61 0.69 -5.02 17.52
N ILE A 62 0.20 -5.15 16.29
CA ILE A 62 1.04 -5.57 15.14
C ILE A 62 1.82 -4.41 14.51
N ALA A 63 1.61 -3.17 14.94
CA ALA A 63 2.24 -2.02 14.29
C ALA A 63 3.78 -2.10 14.21
N PRO A 64 4.50 -2.61 15.21
CA PRO A 64 5.96 -2.76 15.13
C PRO A 64 6.38 -3.74 14.04
N ILE A 65 5.85 -4.95 14.05
CA ILE A 65 6.18 -5.97 13.04
C ILE A 65 5.68 -5.60 11.65
N HIS A 66 4.49 -5.02 11.54
CA HIS A 66 3.94 -4.51 10.30
C HIS A 66 4.83 -3.43 9.67
N SER A 67 5.37 -2.51 10.47
CA SER A 67 6.26 -1.45 10.00
C SER A 67 7.59 -2.00 9.52
N LEU A 68 8.18 -2.95 10.26
CA LEU A 68 9.43 -3.61 9.90
C LEU A 68 9.25 -4.48 8.65
N TYR A 69 8.15 -5.24 8.57
CA TYR A 69 7.81 -6.03 7.40
C TYR A 69 7.73 -5.17 6.13
N ASN A 70 7.02 -4.05 6.18
CA ASN A 70 6.92 -3.16 5.03
C ASN A 70 8.28 -2.59 4.60
N GLU A 71 9.17 -2.27 5.54
CA GLU A 71 10.52 -1.80 5.22
C GLU A 71 11.37 -2.92 4.60
N TYR A 72 11.29 -4.13 5.14
CA TYR A 72 12.01 -5.30 4.66
C TYR A 72 11.52 -5.77 3.29
N PHE A 73 10.19 -5.88 3.12
CA PHE A 73 9.61 -6.50 1.92
C PHE A 73 9.56 -5.57 0.72
N GLY A 74 9.10 -4.33 0.90
CA GLY A 74 8.86 -3.43 -0.23
C GLY A 74 9.24 -1.96 -0.04
N GLY A 75 9.92 -1.62 1.07
CA GLY A 75 10.09 -0.23 1.52
C GLY A 75 11.20 0.57 0.86
N GLY A 76 12.01 0.01 -0.02
CA GLY A 76 13.11 0.75 -0.63
C GLY A 76 13.98 -0.09 -1.55
N MET A 77 15.14 0.44 -1.94
CA MET A 77 16.05 -0.22 -2.88
C MET A 77 16.70 -1.50 -2.31
N ASN A 78 16.78 -1.63 -1.01
CA ASN A 78 17.31 -2.84 -0.35
C ASN A 78 16.21 -3.84 0.02
N ALA A 79 14.95 -3.52 -0.24
CA ALA A 79 13.82 -4.38 0.05
C ALA A 79 13.77 -5.59 -0.88
N ILE A 80 13.24 -6.71 -0.40
CA ILE A 80 13.16 -7.98 -1.13
C ILE A 80 12.53 -7.81 -2.51
N VAL A 81 11.40 -7.11 -2.61
CA VAL A 81 10.70 -6.90 -3.90
C VAL A 81 11.59 -6.19 -4.91
N PHE A 82 12.28 -5.14 -4.49
CA PHE A 82 13.14 -4.38 -5.40
C PHE A 82 14.34 -5.22 -5.86
N GLN A 83 15.02 -5.89 -4.92
CA GLN A 83 16.18 -6.71 -5.20
C GLN A 83 15.84 -7.89 -6.15
N GLU A 84 14.73 -8.56 -5.90
CA GLU A 84 14.30 -9.70 -6.71
C GLU A 84 13.75 -9.29 -8.08
N MET A 85 12.93 -8.26 -8.16
CA MET A 85 12.23 -7.90 -9.39
C MET A 85 13.09 -7.08 -10.34
N ARG A 86 13.88 -6.17 -9.79
CA ARG A 86 14.70 -5.27 -10.60
C ARG A 86 16.15 -5.75 -10.74
N GLU A 87 16.84 -5.97 -9.61
CA GLU A 87 18.28 -6.23 -9.64
C GLU A 87 18.61 -7.65 -10.09
N ALA A 88 17.93 -8.65 -9.53
CA ALA A 88 18.23 -10.04 -9.84
C ALA A 88 17.64 -10.51 -11.18
N ARG A 89 16.43 -10.09 -11.53
CA ARG A 89 15.70 -10.61 -12.69
C ARG A 89 15.55 -9.61 -13.84
N GLY A 90 15.82 -8.32 -13.63
CA GLY A 90 15.68 -7.29 -14.65
C GLY A 90 14.26 -7.18 -15.23
N LEU A 91 13.24 -7.53 -14.44
CA LEU A 91 11.84 -7.58 -14.88
C LEU A 91 11.15 -6.23 -14.77
N ALA A 92 11.67 -5.30 -13.97
CA ALA A 92 10.97 -4.06 -13.69
C ALA A 92 11.89 -2.86 -13.64
N TYR A 93 11.40 -1.73 -14.14
CA TYR A 93 11.98 -0.43 -13.82
C TYR A 93 11.65 0.00 -12.39
N SER A 94 10.43 -0.27 -11.95
CA SER A 94 9.94 0.02 -10.61
C SER A 94 9.09 -1.14 -10.12
N ALA A 95 9.36 -1.61 -8.91
CA ALA A 95 8.57 -2.61 -8.22
C ALA A 95 8.50 -2.26 -6.74
N ASN A 96 7.29 -2.35 -6.17
CA ASN A 96 7.08 -2.18 -4.73
C ASN A 96 5.91 -3.03 -4.26
N ALA A 97 5.89 -3.33 -2.98
CA ALA A 97 4.74 -3.94 -2.32
C ALA A 97 4.58 -3.40 -0.91
N ARG A 98 3.34 -3.31 -0.44
CA ARG A 98 3.04 -2.79 0.88
C ARG A 98 1.72 -3.32 1.42
N LEU A 99 1.70 -3.68 2.69
CA LEU A 99 0.49 -3.84 3.48
C LEU A 99 0.20 -2.49 4.15
N SER A 100 -0.82 -1.78 3.69
CA SER A 100 -1.19 -0.47 4.23
C SER A 100 -2.14 -0.62 5.40
N SER A 101 -1.89 0.09 6.50
CA SER A 101 -2.80 0.16 7.64
C SER A 101 -4.11 0.86 7.26
N PRO A 102 -5.22 0.51 7.91
CA PRO A 102 -6.46 1.27 7.83
C PRO A 102 -6.27 2.73 8.24
N LEU A 103 -7.07 3.62 7.67
CA LEU A 103 -7.13 5.03 8.08
C LEU A 103 -8.22 5.27 9.13
N LYS A 104 -9.20 4.36 9.23
CA LYS A 104 -10.33 4.40 10.18
C LYS A 104 -10.56 2.99 10.72
N LEU A 105 -11.18 2.90 11.91
CA LEU A 105 -11.54 1.60 12.51
C LEU A 105 -12.50 0.77 11.65
N SER A 106 -13.31 1.42 10.80
CA SER A 106 -14.20 0.73 9.85
C SER A 106 -13.47 0.05 8.69
N ASP A 107 -12.28 0.52 8.37
CA ASP A 107 -11.50 0.07 7.23
C ASP A 107 -10.67 -1.19 7.56
N SER A 108 -10.08 -1.77 6.54
CA SER A 108 -9.25 -2.97 6.63
C SER A 108 -7.85 -2.69 6.08
N TYR A 109 -6.89 -3.56 6.42
CA TYR A 109 -5.58 -3.55 5.79
C TYR A 109 -5.69 -3.82 4.30
N ILE A 110 -4.88 -3.12 3.51
CA ILE A 110 -4.82 -3.29 2.06
C ILE A 110 -3.41 -3.73 1.67
N PHE A 111 -3.27 -4.94 1.16
CA PHE A 111 -2.03 -5.33 0.50
C PHE A 111 -2.07 -4.87 -0.96
N ARG A 112 -1.02 -4.16 -1.37
CA ARG A 112 -0.85 -3.71 -2.75
C ARG A 112 0.57 -3.98 -3.21
N ALA A 113 0.69 -4.60 -4.39
CA ALA A 113 1.95 -4.80 -5.08
C ALA A 113 1.85 -4.19 -6.48
N THR A 114 2.79 -3.33 -6.83
CA THR A 114 2.81 -2.61 -8.11
C THR A 114 4.14 -2.81 -8.81
N ILE A 115 4.09 -3.05 -10.12
CA ILE A 115 5.25 -3.18 -10.98
C ILE A 115 5.03 -2.40 -12.29
N ALA A 116 6.06 -1.71 -12.74
CA ALA A 116 6.16 -1.17 -14.09
C ALA A 116 7.16 -2.01 -14.88
N THR A 117 6.70 -2.64 -15.97
CA THR A 117 7.48 -3.57 -16.78
C THR A 117 7.21 -3.38 -18.27
N GLN A 118 7.98 -4.04 -19.14
CA GLN A 118 7.71 -4.11 -20.58
C GLN A 118 6.54 -5.05 -20.86
N ASN A 119 5.81 -4.80 -21.96
CA ASN A 119 4.62 -5.58 -22.34
C ASN A 119 4.97 -7.09 -22.45
N ASP A 120 6.07 -7.42 -23.11
CA ASP A 120 6.54 -8.79 -23.33
C ASP A 120 7.03 -9.53 -22.06
N LYS A 121 7.32 -8.80 -20.98
CA LYS A 121 7.75 -9.34 -19.68
C LYS A 121 6.63 -9.42 -18.63
N MET A 122 5.42 -9.09 -19.00
CA MET A 122 4.30 -9.04 -18.05
C MET A 122 4.09 -10.36 -17.32
N MET A 123 4.08 -11.48 -18.03
CA MET A 123 3.81 -12.79 -17.45
C MET A 123 4.94 -13.27 -16.55
N ASP A 124 6.18 -12.99 -16.92
CA ASP A 124 7.35 -13.28 -16.08
C ASP A 124 7.30 -12.45 -14.81
N ALA A 125 6.90 -11.18 -14.92
CA ALA A 125 6.76 -10.29 -13.78
C ALA A 125 5.63 -10.73 -12.83
N LEU A 126 4.47 -11.14 -13.36
CA LEU A 126 3.37 -11.70 -12.56
C LEU A 126 3.80 -12.96 -11.81
N SER A 127 4.40 -13.92 -12.53
CA SER A 127 4.87 -15.18 -11.94
C SER A 127 5.94 -14.95 -10.87
N ALA A 128 6.90 -14.05 -11.13
CA ALA A 128 7.94 -13.71 -10.16
C ALA A 128 7.35 -13.05 -8.90
N PHE A 129 6.37 -12.16 -9.05
CA PHE A 129 5.68 -11.55 -7.90
C PHE A 129 4.93 -12.60 -7.08
N ASP A 130 4.23 -13.55 -7.72
CA ASP A 130 3.54 -14.62 -7.01
C ASP A 130 4.52 -15.48 -6.22
N SER A 131 5.65 -15.81 -6.81
CA SER A 131 6.71 -16.55 -6.13
C SER A 131 7.21 -15.80 -4.90
N ILE A 132 7.54 -14.51 -5.01
CA ILE A 132 8.07 -13.71 -3.90
C ILE A 132 7.02 -13.47 -2.81
N ILE A 133 5.74 -13.30 -3.18
CA ILE A 133 4.66 -13.09 -2.22
C ILE A 133 4.34 -14.39 -1.45
N ASN A 134 4.38 -15.54 -2.11
CA ASN A 134 4.00 -16.81 -1.48
C ASN A 134 5.20 -17.53 -0.84
N ASP A 135 6.40 -17.30 -1.36
CA ASP A 135 7.66 -17.88 -0.88
C ASP A 135 8.72 -16.77 -0.78
N MET A 136 8.56 -15.93 0.22
CA MET A 136 9.41 -14.75 0.42
C MET A 136 10.87 -15.14 0.65
N PRO A 137 11.83 -14.64 -0.17
CA PRO A 137 13.24 -14.83 0.09
C PRO A 137 13.66 -14.31 1.46
N VAL A 138 14.47 -15.08 2.17
CA VAL A 138 14.96 -14.74 3.51
C VAL A 138 16.39 -14.23 3.42
N SER A 139 16.65 -13.05 3.97
CA SER A 139 17.96 -12.40 3.95
C SER A 139 18.23 -11.65 5.26
N GLU A 140 19.16 -12.15 6.06
CA GLU A 140 19.66 -11.49 7.27
C GLU A 140 20.19 -10.07 6.99
N ASN A 141 20.91 -9.90 5.88
CA ASN A 141 21.45 -8.60 5.53
C ASN A 141 20.34 -7.60 5.22
N ALA A 142 19.34 -7.98 4.42
CA ALA A 142 18.19 -7.12 4.12
C ALA A 142 17.38 -6.79 5.38
N PHE A 143 17.23 -7.75 6.30
CA PHE A 143 16.57 -7.55 7.59
C PHE A 143 17.29 -6.52 8.46
N ASN A 144 18.60 -6.63 8.61
CA ASN A 144 19.39 -5.69 9.39
C ASN A 144 19.33 -4.28 8.80
N ILE A 145 19.43 -4.14 7.47
CA ILE A 145 19.30 -2.86 6.78
C ILE A 145 17.90 -2.26 6.99
N ALA A 146 16.84 -3.06 6.87
CA ALA A 146 15.45 -2.59 7.06
C ALA A 146 15.22 -2.11 8.51
N LYS A 147 15.72 -2.86 9.50
CA LYS A 147 15.62 -2.52 10.92
C LYS A 147 16.32 -1.20 11.23
N GLU A 148 17.56 -1.04 10.79
CA GLU A 148 18.34 0.20 10.90
C GLU A 148 17.68 1.39 10.21
N ALA A 149 17.15 1.18 9.00
CA ALA A 149 16.45 2.22 8.24
C ALA A 149 15.19 2.70 8.98
N LEU A 150 14.39 1.79 9.53
CA LEU A 150 13.20 2.11 10.31
C LEU A 150 13.55 2.87 11.58
N ILE A 151 14.55 2.43 12.34
CA ILE A 151 15.05 3.11 13.55
C ILE A 151 15.52 4.53 13.20
N THR A 152 16.35 4.65 12.17
CA THR A 152 16.87 5.95 11.73
C THR A 152 15.76 6.90 11.31
N ARG A 153 14.77 6.42 10.57
CA ARG A 153 13.60 7.20 10.17
C ARG A 153 12.83 7.72 11.39
N LEU A 154 12.54 6.87 12.36
CA LEU A 154 11.82 7.26 13.59
C LEU A 154 12.60 8.28 14.42
N ARG A 155 13.93 8.14 14.51
CA ARG A 155 14.81 9.08 15.24
C ARG A 155 14.92 10.45 14.58
N THR A 156 14.91 10.49 13.24
CA THR A 156 15.14 11.72 12.47
C THR A 156 13.87 12.44 12.06
N GLN A 157 12.72 11.76 12.10
CA GLN A 157 11.43 12.35 11.74
C GLN A 157 11.09 13.53 12.63
N ARG A 158 10.84 14.68 12.02
CA ARG A 158 10.37 15.90 12.71
C ARG A 158 8.88 16.07 12.42
N VAL A 159 8.08 16.11 13.47
CA VAL A 159 6.65 16.43 13.39
C VAL A 159 6.46 17.90 13.75
N THR A 160 6.17 18.75 12.76
CA THR A 160 6.05 20.20 12.92
C THR A 160 4.80 20.74 12.23
N GLY A 161 4.35 21.92 12.67
CA GLY A 161 3.22 22.63 12.06
C GLY A 161 1.93 21.83 12.04
N SER A 162 1.25 21.83 10.91
CA SER A 162 -0.02 21.13 10.71
C SER A 162 0.06 19.62 10.88
N ARG A 163 1.22 19.01 10.70
CA ARG A 163 1.40 17.54 10.88
C ARG A 163 1.07 17.09 12.31
N VAL A 164 1.28 17.93 13.31
CA VAL A 164 0.91 17.62 14.71
C VAL A 164 -0.59 17.36 14.80
N ILE A 165 -1.39 18.25 14.18
CA ILE A 165 -2.85 18.15 14.18
C ILE A 165 -3.31 16.92 13.40
N TYR A 166 -2.76 16.70 12.20
CA TYR A 166 -3.12 15.54 11.38
C TYR A 166 -2.76 14.20 12.06
N ASN A 167 -1.58 14.09 12.69
CA ASN A 167 -1.21 12.89 13.44
C ASN A 167 -2.16 12.64 14.60
N TYR A 168 -2.56 13.69 15.33
CA TYR A 168 -3.55 13.57 16.40
C TYR A 168 -4.91 13.11 15.89
N LEU A 169 -5.41 13.70 14.81
CA LEU A 169 -6.70 13.32 14.22
C LEU A 169 -6.67 11.88 13.70
N ASN A 170 -5.59 11.48 13.02
CA ASN A 170 -5.42 10.09 12.55
C ASN A 170 -5.38 9.10 13.72
N ALA A 171 -4.69 9.43 14.82
CA ALA A 171 -4.70 8.60 16.01
C ALA A 171 -6.12 8.42 16.56
N LYS A 172 -6.89 9.50 16.63
CA LYS A 172 -8.29 9.46 17.10
C LYS A 172 -9.21 8.64 16.20
N GLU A 173 -9.05 8.73 14.86
CA GLU A 173 -9.80 7.91 13.90
C GLU A 173 -9.53 6.40 14.09
N LEU A 174 -8.35 6.05 14.60
CA LEU A 174 -7.93 4.69 14.93
C LEU A 174 -8.18 4.31 16.41
N GLY A 175 -8.84 5.18 17.19
CA GLY A 175 -9.13 4.94 18.60
C GLY A 175 -7.91 5.01 19.52
N LEU A 176 -6.81 5.63 19.08
CA LEU A 176 -5.59 5.77 19.86
C LEU A 176 -5.58 7.09 20.65
N ASP A 177 -5.01 7.06 21.85
CA ASP A 177 -4.74 8.22 22.69
C ASP A 177 -3.23 8.50 22.86
N TYR A 178 -2.39 7.79 22.07
CA TYR A 178 -0.93 7.87 22.06
C TYR A 178 -0.38 7.89 20.61
N ASP A 179 0.91 8.25 20.49
CA ASP A 179 1.63 8.15 19.21
C ASP A 179 2.10 6.70 18.99
N ILE A 180 1.57 6.04 17.96
CA ILE A 180 1.93 4.67 17.60
C ILE A 180 3.42 4.52 17.28
N ASN A 181 4.09 5.57 16.79
CA ASN A 181 5.51 5.53 16.48
C ASN A 181 6.36 5.29 17.75
N LYS A 182 5.87 5.70 18.93
CA LYS A 182 6.52 5.39 20.20
C LYS A 182 6.58 3.88 20.44
N ILE A 183 5.46 3.19 20.27
CA ILE A 183 5.37 1.74 20.46
C ILE A 183 6.24 1.01 19.43
N ILE A 184 6.21 1.45 18.18
CA ILE A 184 7.08 0.89 17.12
C ILE A 184 8.55 1.03 17.53
N PHE A 185 8.96 2.22 17.97
CA PHE A 185 10.35 2.48 18.36
C PHE A 185 10.80 1.67 19.58
N GLU A 186 9.95 1.49 20.59
CA GLU A 186 10.25 0.74 21.81
C GLU A 186 10.38 -0.76 21.56
N GLN A 187 9.67 -1.30 20.58
CA GLN A 187 9.60 -2.74 20.33
C GLN A 187 10.47 -3.24 19.17
N ILE A 188 10.90 -2.36 18.27
CA ILE A 188 11.62 -2.77 17.06
C ILE A 188 12.90 -3.54 17.33
N ASP A 189 13.63 -3.22 18.42
CA ASP A 189 14.89 -3.87 18.74
C ASP A 189 14.73 -5.34 19.14
N SER A 190 13.56 -5.73 19.66
CA SER A 190 13.24 -7.11 20.02
C SER A 190 12.79 -7.98 18.87
N LEU A 191 12.41 -7.38 17.72
CA LEU A 191 11.91 -8.13 16.56
C LEU A 191 13.04 -8.88 15.85
N THR A 192 12.73 -10.09 15.42
CA THR A 192 13.64 -11.00 14.73
C THR A 192 13.24 -11.19 13.25
N LEU A 193 14.11 -11.82 12.47
CA LEU A 193 13.79 -12.19 11.08
C LEU A 193 12.67 -13.25 11.03
N GLU A 194 12.63 -14.16 12.00
CA GLU A 194 11.57 -15.16 12.14
C GLU A 194 10.20 -14.50 12.34
N ASP A 195 10.13 -13.40 13.10
CA ASP A 195 8.87 -12.63 13.26
C ASP A 195 8.40 -12.06 11.93
N VAL A 196 9.33 -11.55 11.11
CA VAL A 196 9.01 -11.03 9.76
C VAL A 196 8.52 -12.15 8.84
N VAL A 197 9.16 -13.32 8.88
CA VAL A 197 8.72 -14.49 8.10
C VAL A 197 7.36 -14.99 8.58
N GLY A 198 7.13 -15.06 9.89
CA GLY A 198 5.84 -15.41 10.48
C GLY A 198 4.74 -14.45 10.05
N PHE A 199 5.03 -13.15 10.08
CA PHE A 199 4.10 -12.11 9.63
C PHE A 199 3.73 -12.27 8.14
N GLN A 200 4.71 -12.55 7.28
CA GLN A 200 4.47 -12.85 5.86
C GLN A 200 3.52 -14.03 5.68
N GLN A 201 3.74 -15.12 6.40
CA GLN A 201 2.93 -16.34 6.29
C GLN A 201 1.47 -16.10 6.73
N GLU A 202 1.25 -15.35 7.78
CA GLU A 202 -0.08 -15.09 8.34
C GLU A 202 -0.84 -14.01 7.55
N TRP A 203 -0.16 -12.91 7.24
CA TRP A 203 -0.81 -11.69 6.75
C TRP A 203 -0.79 -11.52 5.24
N VAL A 204 0.18 -12.10 4.54
CA VAL A 204 0.39 -11.78 3.11
C VAL A 204 0.28 -12.99 2.19
N LYS A 205 0.75 -14.14 2.62
CA LYS A 205 0.67 -15.36 1.84
C LYS A 205 -0.78 -15.75 1.51
N ASP A 206 -0.98 -16.41 0.38
CA ASP A 206 -2.24 -17.00 -0.06
C ASP A 206 -3.44 -16.02 -0.13
N ARG A 207 -3.17 -14.73 -0.40
CA ARG A 207 -4.22 -13.74 -0.62
C ARG A 207 -4.89 -13.91 -1.99
N VAL A 208 -6.18 -13.60 -2.07
CA VAL A 208 -6.89 -13.41 -3.33
C VAL A 208 -6.69 -11.99 -3.83
N TYR A 209 -6.48 -11.81 -5.13
CA TYR A 209 -6.16 -10.52 -5.72
C TYR A 209 -7.17 -10.05 -6.75
N LYS A 210 -7.44 -8.73 -6.74
CA LYS A 210 -7.84 -7.98 -7.91
C LYS A 210 -6.58 -7.43 -8.56
N ILE A 211 -6.43 -7.64 -9.85
CA ILE A 211 -5.27 -7.18 -10.63
C ILE A 211 -5.75 -6.10 -11.58
N CYS A 212 -5.06 -4.97 -11.62
CA CYS A 212 -5.29 -3.92 -12.61
C CYS A 212 -4.06 -3.83 -13.51
N ILE A 213 -4.28 -3.94 -14.81
CA ILE A 213 -3.26 -3.80 -15.85
C ILE A 213 -3.61 -2.56 -16.67
N VAL A 214 -2.69 -1.60 -16.70
CA VAL A 214 -2.76 -0.42 -17.56
C VAL A 214 -1.74 -0.59 -18.67
N GLY A 215 -2.20 -0.78 -19.91
CA GLY A 215 -1.34 -1.05 -21.05
C GLY A 215 -2.10 -1.32 -22.34
N ASP A 216 -1.35 -1.60 -23.41
CA ASP A 216 -1.91 -1.95 -24.70
C ASP A 216 -2.26 -3.45 -24.74
N GLU A 217 -3.55 -3.76 -24.83
CA GLU A 217 -4.04 -5.14 -24.81
C GLU A 217 -3.52 -5.97 -26.00
N ASP A 218 -3.27 -5.35 -27.15
CA ASP A 218 -2.80 -6.03 -28.36
C ASP A 218 -1.34 -6.55 -28.20
N ASP A 219 -0.58 -5.93 -27.28
CA ASP A 219 0.78 -6.32 -26.94
C ASP A 219 0.87 -7.30 -25.75
N LEU A 220 -0.26 -7.72 -25.16
CA LEU A 220 -0.29 -8.55 -23.95
C LEU A 220 -0.67 -10.01 -24.25
N ASP A 221 -0.09 -10.96 -23.51
CA ASP A 221 -0.54 -12.36 -23.52
C ASP A 221 -1.86 -12.54 -22.76
N MET A 222 -2.94 -12.09 -23.38
CA MET A 222 -4.29 -12.17 -22.82
C MET A 222 -4.78 -13.59 -22.56
N ARG A 223 -4.17 -14.61 -23.19
CA ARG A 223 -4.50 -16.02 -22.95
C ARG A 223 -4.02 -16.44 -21.57
N SER A 224 -2.80 -16.13 -21.23
CA SER A 224 -2.19 -16.47 -19.94
C SER A 224 -2.76 -15.63 -18.79
N VAL A 225 -3.15 -14.38 -19.05
CA VAL A 225 -3.80 -13.48 -18.08
C VAL A 225 -5.09 -14.09 -17.49
N LYS A 226 -5.84 -14.88 -18.28
CA LYS A 226 -7.06 -15.57 -17.82
C LYS A 226 -6.83 -16.51 -16.64
N ASN A 227 -5.62 -17.01 -16.46
CA ASN A 227 -5.28 -17.87 -15.31
C ASN A 227 -5.30 -17.11 -13.98
N TYR A 228 -5.27 -15.78 -14.02
CA TYR A 228 -5.26 -14.90 -12.85
C TYR A 228 -6.67 -14.43 -12.43
N GLY A 229 -7.70 -14.71 -13.20
CA GLY A 229 -9.08 -14.35 -12.89
C GLY A 229 -9.91 -13.97 -14.10
N ASN A 230 -11.17 -13.66 -13.86
CA ASN A 230 -12.06 -13.14 -14.90
C ASN A 230 -11.56 -11.79 -15.40
N ILE A 231 -11.54 -11.61 -16.73
CA ILE A 231 -11.07 -10.37 -17.34
C ILE A 231 -12.24 -9.41 -17.50
N GLU A 232 -12.10 -8.22 -16.96
CA GLU A 232 -13.02 -7.09 -17.12
C GLU A 232 -12.26 -5.91 -17.73
N ARG A 233 -12.81 -5.37 -18.84
CA ARG A 233 -12.25 -4.18 -19.49
C ARG A 233 -12.91 -2.94 -18.93
N VAL A 234 -12.10 -1.98 -18.50
CA VAL A 234 -12.56 -0.74 -17.89
C VAL A 234 -12.35 0.41 -18.87
N SER A 235 -13.41 1.04 -19.29
CA SER A 235 -13.34 2.21 -20.18
C SER A 235 -12.89 3.48 -19.42
N LEU A 236 -12.37 4.47 -20.14
CA LEU A 236 -12.04 5.77 -19.58
C LEU A 236 -13.26 6.44 -18.94
N ASN A 237 -14.45 6.28 -19.52
CA ASN A 237 -15.69 6.82 -18.94
C ASN A 237 -16.02 6.19 -17.58
N GLN A 238 -15.77 4.89 -17.42
CA GLN A 238 -15.97 4.22 -16.13
C GLN A 238 -14.95 4.67 -15.09
N LEU A 239 -13.71 4.98 -15.52
CA LEU A 239 -12.65 5.44 -14.61
C LEU A 239 -12.81 6.88 -14.17
N PHE A 240 -13.22 7.75 -15.09
CA PHE A 240 -13.20 9.20 -14.88
C PHE A 240 -14.59 9.84 -14.82
N GLY A 241 -15.66 9.10 -15.15
CA GLY A 241 -17.05 9.58 -15.06
C GLY A 241 -17.48 10.57 -16.14
N TYR A 242 -16.74 10.63 -17.28
CA TYR A 242 -17.06 11.50 -18.42
C TYR A 242 -16.73 10.85 -19.75
#